data_16645e0a319bcafa54ed23eff913a33a
#
_entry.id   16645e0a319bcafa54ed23eff913a33a
#
_cell.length_a   1.000
_cell.length_b   1.000
_cell.length_c   1.000
_cell.angle_alpha   90.00
_cell.angle_beta   90.00
_cell.angle_gamma   90.00
#
_symmetry.space_group_name_H-M   'P 1'
#
loop_
_entity.id
_entity.type
_entity.pdbx_description
1 polymer ?
#
loop_
_entity_poly.entity_id
_entity_poly.type
_entity_poly.pdbx_seq_one_letter_code
_entity_poly.pdbx_strand_id
1 'polypeptide(L)'
;MLKNHYNTDIVIIGSGIAGLITALRCAQFASVLIITKNQLAESNTHYAQGGIAAALNKLDSPKKHFDDTMKAGCYHNHAKIVDILTKEGPNALQELLNTGLTFETINNTLDFTQEAAHSIPRVLHNKDQTGKTIITHLIKQIKKEKNITLLENTAAFKLLTKDNTCYGCYAKQQNRIITISSTITCLSTGGIGQLFKHTSNPKIATGDGLFLGYEAGCSLIDLEFMQFHPTSFCLDKTLNSYFLISEAIRGAGAILINQNGDEFMKNHHPNHSLAPRDIVTRGIYNQLSKGNTVYLNCRNSHKNKESDFPAISNAIAKEKLTLKNDLIPITPTAHYMMGGLLTNEHSQTNVTNLYAIGEVACNGSHGANRLASNSLLEGLVFANRAAKQIQKDLTKTQSSPTPHNKAITSPQPASNTDKLDYIHNLLWSQCGIIRDKDSLNTSLKLINNLLQSESYSDTSYTKPYQHALLAKLIITASLHRSESLGSHFITPTLTDKIPEKSNPYWITQRKDKNLCYHDSFPSTSLSTPVVSKSDDVIVSARSSRNKGETNCL
;
A
#
# COMPACT_ATOMS: atom_id res chain seq x y z
N MET A 1 16.43 33.51 5.74
CA MET A 1 15.05 33.53 5.20
C MET A 1 14.70 32.17 4.64
N LEU A 2 13.54 31.60 4.99
CA LEU A 2 13.06 30.36 4.40
C LEU A 2 12.69 30.61 2.92
N LYS A 3 13.20 29.77 2.01
CA LYS A 3 12.94 29.90 0.57
C LYS A 3 11.49 29.57 0.25
N ASN A 4 10.85 30.31 -0.65
CA ASN A 4 9.51 30.00 -1.19
C ASN A 4 9.58 29.14 -2.46
N HIS A 5 10.77 29.02 -3.04
CA HIS A 5 11.02 28.27 -4.25
C HIS A 5 12.29 27.43 -4.12
N TYR A 6 12.18 26.14 -4.50
CA TYR A 6 13.28 25.19 -4.54
C TYR A 6 13.42 24.66 -5.97
N ASN A 7 14.65 24.55 -6.43
CA ASN A 7 15.00 23.87 -7.69
C ASN A 7 15.90 22.69 -7.36
N THR A 8 15.62 21.54 -7.94
CA THR A 8 16.37 20.32 -7.76
C THR A 8 16.23 19.44 -9.02
N ASP A 9 17.16 18.54 -9.27
CA ASP A 9 17.00 17.56 -10.36
C ASP A 9 15.85 16.60 -10.06
N ILE A 10 15.77 16.16 -8.80
CA ILE A 10 14.80 15.14 -8.38
C ILE A 10 14.10 15.59 -7.09
N VAL A 11 12.77 15.58 -7.07
CA VAL A 11 11.98 15.69 -5.83
C VAL A 11 11.39 14.33 -5.48
N ILE A 12 11.55 13.91 -4.22
CA ILE A 12 10.99 12.68 -3.67
C ILE A 12 9.97 13.05 -2.59
N ILE A 13 8.74 12.60 -2.77
CA ILE A 13 7.62 12.88 -1.88
C ILE A 13 7.34 11.63 -1.03
N GLY A 14 7.78 11.65 0.23
CA GLY A 14 7.66 10.55 1.19
C GLY A 14 9.00 9.97 1.63
N SER A 15 9.07 9.53 2.89
CA SER A 15 10.28 9.09 3.61
C SER A 15 10.23 7.64 4.09
N GLY A 16 9.39 6.78 3.47
CA GLY A 16 9.45 5.34 3.66
C GLY A 16 10.69 4.72 2.99
N ILE A 17 10.87 3.40 3.12
CA ILE A 17 12.02 2.67 2.53
C ILE A 17 12.19 2.99 1.05
N ALA A 18 11.10 3.02 0.27
CA ALA A 18 11.12 3.31 -1.16
C ALA A 18 11.71 4.71 -1.45
N GLY A 19 11.24 5.74 -0.75
CA GLY A 19 11.74 7.12 -0.93
C GLY A 19 13.19 7.28 -0.50
N LEU A 20 13.58 6.74 0.67
CA LEU A 20 14.94 6.89 1.19
C LEU A 20 15.97 6.13 0.34
N ILE A 21 15.67 4.92 -0.12
CA ILE A 21 16.55 4.17 -1.02
C ILE A 21 16.67 4.89 -2.37
N THR A 22 15.56 5.36 -2.97
CA THR A 22 15.60 6.14 -4.21
C THR A 22 16.48 7.38 -4.04
N ALA A 23 16.34 8.11 -2.93
CA ALA A 23 17.15 9.29 -2.65
C ALA A 23 18.65 8.98 -2.57
N LEU A 24 19.02 7.95 -1.80
CA LEU A 24 20.43 7.53 -1.64
C LEU A 24 21.07 7.11 -2.97
N ARG A 25 20.31 6.42 -3.83
CA ARG A 25 20.80 6.01 -5.15
C ARG A 25 20.93 7.19 -6.11
N CYS A 26 19.94 8.08 -6.12
CA CYS A 26 19.93 9.24 -7.00
C CYS A 26 20.95 10.31 -6.58
N ALA A 27 21.23 10.46 -5.30
CA ALA A 27 22.22 11.42 -4.79
C ALA A 27 23.66 11.18 -5.34
N GLN A 28 23.93 10.00 -5.88
CA GLN A 28 25.21 9.68 -6.48
C GLN A 28 25.45 10.40 -7.83
N PHE A 29 24.40 10.90 -8.48
CA PHE A 29 24.50 11.54 -9.81
C PHE A 29 23.65 12.80 -9.97
N ALA A 30 22.81 13.18 -8.99
CA ALA A 30 21.90 14.31 -9.09
C ALA A 30 21.65 14.98 -7.73
N SER A 31 21.14 16.22 -7.76
CA SER A 31 20.61 16.88 -6.58
C SER A 31 19.22 16.33 -6.24
N VAL A 32 18.99 16.00 -4.98
CA VAL A 32 17.75 15.38 -4.50
C VAL A 32 17.13 16.22 -3.40
N LEU A 33 15.83 16.50 -3.50
CA LEU A 33 15.04 17.11 -2.44
C LEU A 33 14.03 16.09 -1.93
N ILE A 34 14.13 15.70 -0.67
CA ILE A 34 13.12 14.87 0.00
C ILE A 34 12.15 15.79 0.75
N ILE A 35 10.86 15.61 0.54
CA ILE A 35 9.83 16.23 1.35
C ILE A 35 8.99 15.17 2.05
N THR A 36 8.67 15.41 3.32
CA THR A 36 7.80 14.52 4.11
C THR A 36 6.84 15.34 4.96
N LYS A 37 5.57 14.93 5.00
CA LYS A 37 4.52 15.71 5.67
C LYS A 37 4.66 15.79 7.19
N ASN A 38 5.39 14.85 7.79
CA ASN A 38 5.75 14.85 9.21
C ASN A 38 7.27 14.72 9.36
N GLN A 39 7.72 14.17 10.48
CA GLN A 39 9.14 13.87 10.69
C GLN A 39 9.61 12.72 9.79
N LEU A 40 10.88 12.70 9.47
CA LEU A 40 11.52 11.76 8.53
C LEU A 40 11.30 10.29 8.90
N ALA A 41 11.29 9.98 10.19
CA ALA A 41 11.10 8.63 10.67
C ALA A 41 9.64 8.14 10.60
N GLU A 42 8.66 9.03 10.51
CA GLU A 42 7.26 8.64 10.55
C GLU A 42 6.79 8.11 9.20
N SER A 43 6.67 6.79 9.09
CA SER A 43 6.28 6.08 7.87
C SER A 43 5.69 4.70 8.20
N ASN A 44 4.91 4.12 7.28
CA ASN A 44 4.47 2.73 7.40
C ASN A 44 5.67 1.78 7.59
N THR A 45 6.79 2.08 6.94
CA THR A 45 8.04 1.30 7.11
C THR A 45 8.52 1.28 8.56
N HIS A 46 8.51 2.43 9.26
CA HIS A 46 8.94 2.51 10.66
C HIS A 46 8.14 1.55 11.57
N TYR A 47 6.85 1.40 11.30
CA TYR A 47 5.94 0.57 12.09
C TYR A 47 5.84 -0.87 11.60
N ALA A 48 6.59 -1.26 10.56
CA ALA A 48 6.63 -2.63 10.08
C ALA A 48 7.32 -3.55 11.11
N GLN A 49 6.55 -4.46 11.68
CA GLN A 49 6.99 -5.34 12.77
C GLN A 49 7.66 -6.61 12.26
N GLY A 50 7.10 -7.26 11.22
CA GLY A 50 7.53 -8.56 10.71
C GLY A 50 8.98 -8.51 10.20
N GLY A 51 9.15 -8.53 8.89
CA GLY A 51 10.48 -8.53 8.33
C GLY A 51 10.53 -8.13 6.86
N ILE A 52 11.65 -8.46 6.23
CA ILE A 52 11.84 -8.35 4.79
C ILE A 52 12.12 -9.74 4.21
N ALA A 53 11.31 -10.15 3.23
CA ALA A 53 11.43 -11.46 2.62
C ALA A 53 12.46 -11.43 1.48
N ALA A 54 13.43 -12.35 1.48
CA ALA A 54 14.31 -12.57 0.33
C ALA A 54 14.92 -13.98 0.39
N ALA A 55 15.15 -14.59 -0.77
CA ALA A 55 15.71 -15.93 -0.89
C ALA A 55 17.22 -15.94 -0.66
N LEU A 56 17.66 -15.63 0.58
CA LEU A 56 19.05 -15.67 1.04
C LEU A 56 19.38 -16.95 1.80
N ASN A 57 18.39 -17.68 2.29
CA ASN A 57 18.56 -18.97 2.94
C ASN A 57 19.05 -20.02 1.93
N LYS A 58 20.03 -20.84 2.30
CA LYS A 58 20.60 -21.91 1.45
C LYS A 58 19.56 -22.94 0.96
N LEU A 59 18.48 -23.13 1.69
CA LEU A 59 17.38 -24.06 1.34
C LEU A 59 16.32 -23.40 0.45
N ASP A 60 16.41 -22.08 0.24
CA ASP A 60 15.47 -21.29 -0.53
C ASP A 60 15.98 -20.99 -1.96
N SER A 61 15.10 -20.45 -2.79
CA SER A 61 15.46 -19.97 -4.12
C SER A 61 14.50 -18.89 -4.59
N PRO A 62 14.90 -18.02 -5.53
CA PRO A 62 14.01 -17.06 -6.17
C PRO A 62 12.75 -17.73 -6.75
N LYS A 63 12.86 -18.95 -7.26
CA LYS A 63 11.72 -19.70 -7.80
C LYS A 63 10.70 -20.08 -6.73
N LYS A 64 11.13 -20.59 -5.57
CA LYS A 64 10.23 -20.88 -4.44
C LYS A 64 9.54 -19.62 -3.93
N HIS A 65 10.29 -18.50 -3.83
CA HIS A 65 9.73 -17.22 -3.44
C HIS A 65 8.72 -16.69 -4.48
N PHE A 66 9.01 -16.87 -5.78
CA PHE A 66 8.09 -16.56 -6.87
C PHE A 66 6.79 -17.35 -6.73
N ASP A 67 6.86 -18.67 -6.55
CA ASP A 67 5.68 -19.54 -6.46
C ASP A 67 4.80 -19.18 -5.25
N ASP A 68 5.40 -18.93 -4.09
CA ASP A 68 4.69 -18.47 -2.90
C ASP A 68 4.02 -17.11 -3.13
N THR A 69 4.70 -16.18 -3.81
CA THR A 69 4.16 -14.85 -4.13
C THR A 69 2.98 -14.93 -5.09
N MET A 70 3.09 -15.73 -6.16
CA MET A 70 2.01 -15.95 -7.12
C MET A 70 0.79 -16.60 -6.47
N LYS A 71 1.01 -17.62 -5.63
CA LYS A 71 -0.06 -18.30 -4.89
C LYS A 71 -0.76 -17.36 -3.90
N ALA A 72 -0.01 -16.60 -3.12
CA ALA A 72 -0.57 -15.64 -2.17
C ALA A 72 -1.39 -14.55 -2.86
N GLY A 73 -0.95 -14.08 -4.03
CA GLY A 73 -1.63 -13.09 -4.86
C GLY A 73 -2.79 -13.63 -5.68
N CYS A 74 -3.19 -14.89 -5.43
CA CYS A 74 -4.28 -15.57 -6.15
C CYS A 74 -4.04 -15.66 -7.66
N TYR A 75 -2.78 -15.69 -8.09
CA TYR A 75 -2.34 -15.69 -9.50
C TYR A 75 -2.84 -14.46 -10.32
N HIS A 76 -3.27 -13.42 -9.63
CA HIS A 76 -3.60 -12.11 -10.23
C HIS A 76 -2.36 -11.22 -10.43
N ASN A 77 -1.21 -11.70 -10.01
CA ASN A 77 0.05 -11.01 -10.13
C ASN A 77 0.49 -10.83 -11.60
N HIS A 78 1.25 -9.76 -11.86
CA HIS A 78 2.04 -9.65 -13.08
C HIS A 78 3.32 -10.51 -12.97
N ALA A 79 3.32 -11.69 -13.56
CA ALA A 79 4.37 -12.70 -13.39
C ALA A 79 5.79 -12.17 -13.66
N LYS A 80 5.99 -11.33 -14.70
CA LYS A 80 7.28 -10.67 -14.98
C LYS A 80 7.78 -9.84 -13.81
N ILE A 81 6.89 -9.12 -13.14
CA ILE A 81 7.23 -8.25 -12.01
C ILE A 81 7.58 -9.08 -10.78
N VAL A 82 6.84 -10.17 -10.54
CA VAL A 82 7.17 -11.11 -9.45
C VAL A 82 8.52 -11.76 -9.68
N ASP A 83 8.85 -12.13 -10.92
CA ASP A 83 10.15 -12.70 -11.29
C ASP A 83 11.30 -11.69 -11.02
N ILE A 84 11.11 -10.43 -11.38
CA ILE A 84 12.05 -9.35 -11.05
C ILE A 84 12.22 -9.22 -9.52
N LEU A 85 11.10 -9.10 -8.79
CA LEU A 85 11.11 -8.94 -7.34
C LEU A 85 11.92 -10.03 -6.66
N THR A 86 11.67 -11.30 -7.03
CA THR A 86 12.25 -12.46 -6.36
C THR A 86 13.69 -12.76 -6.79
N LYS A 87 14.06 -12.44 -8.04
CA LYS A 87 15.44 -12.60 -8.53
C LYS A 87 16.37 -11.47 -8.09
N GLU A 88 15.90 -10.22 -8.10
CA GLU A 88 16.72 -9.08 -7.73
C GLU A 88 16.74 -8.84 -6.21
N GLY A 89 15.73 -9.35 -5.49
CA GLY A 89 15.55 -9.18 -4.05
C GLY A 89 16.77 -9.57 -3.22
N PRO A 90 17.35 -10.78 -3.38
CA PRO A 90 18.52 -11.21 -2.64
C PRO A 90 19.71 -10.25 -2.78
N ASN A 91 20.03 -9.85 -4.01
CA ASN A 91 21.12 -8.91 -4.27
C ASN A 91 20.85 -7.52 -3.69
N ALA A 92 19.64 -7.00 -3.86
CA ALA A 92 19.26 -5.69 -3.32
C ALA A 92 19.36 -5.67 -1.79
N LEU A 93 18.95 -6.74 -1.12
CA LEU A 93 19.05 -6.87 0.33
C LEU A 93 20.51 -7.05 0.78
N GLN A 94 21.31 -7.81 0.04
CA GLN A 94 22.75 -7.96 0.34
C GLN A 94 23.49 -6.62 0.21
N GLU A 95 23.18 -5.80 -0.81
CA GLU A 95 23.72 -4.44 -0.92
C GLU A 95 23.37 -3.59 0.31
N LEU A 96 22.12 -3.69 0.80
CA LEU A 96 21.69 -2.95 1.99
C LEU A 96 22.42 -3.44 3.26
N LEU A 97 22.64 -4.76 3.42
CA LEU A 97 23.46 -5.32 4.49
C LEU A 97 24.90 -4.80 4.43
N ASN A 98 25.48 -4.71 3.25
CA ASN A 98 26.85 -4.21 3.04
C ASN A 98 27.02 -2.73 3.45
N THR A 99 25.92 -1.96 3.60
CA THR A 99 25.97 -0.59 4.17
C THR A 99 26.07 -0.56 5.69
N GLY A 100 26.07 -1.74 6.34
CA GLY A 100 26.15 -1.88 7.80
C GLY A 100 24.78 -2.03 8.49
N LEU A 101 23.70 -2.27 7.74
CA LEU A 101 22.43 -2.70 8.32
C LEU A 101 22.61 -4.14 8.87
N THR A 102 22.11 -4.39 10.08
CA THR A 102 22.17 -5.70 10.71
C THR A 102 20.79 -6.24 11.01
N PHE A 103 20.62 -7.56 10.87
CA PHE A 103 19.46 -8.32 11.32
C PHE A 103 19.87 -9.31 12.40
N GLU A 104 18.92 -10.00 13.00
CA GLU A 104 19.21 -11.03 14.00
C GLU A 104 20.01 -12.18 13.40
N THR A 105 20.87 -12.75 14.23
CA THR A 105 21.75 -13.87 13.87
C THR A 105 21.71 -14.94 14.95
N ILE A 106 21.82 -16.20 14.52
CA ILE A 106 22.06 -17.37 15.38
C ILE A 106 23.41 -17.96 14.98
N ASN A 107 24.33 -18.07 15.91
CA ASN A 107 25.70 -18.58 15.67
C ASN A 107 26.40 -17.85 14.49
N ASN A 108 26.33 -16.53 14.46
CA ASN A 108 26.88 -15.64 13.40
C ASN A 108 26.30 -15.87 12.00
N THR A 109 25.17 -16.58 11.89
CA THR A 109 24.43 -16.76 10.64
C THR A 109 23.10 -16.01 10.73
N LEU A 110 22.65 -15.38 9.63
CA LEU A 110 21.36 -14.69 9.60
C LEU A 110 20.23 -15.62 10.07
N ASP A 111 19.40 -15.14 10.98
CA ASP A 111 18.19 -15.83 11.41
C ASP A 111 17.03 -15.54 10.47
N PHE A 112 16.37 -16.60 10.00
CA PHE A 112 15.23 -16.51 9.10
C PHE A 112 13.98 -17.04 9.78
N THR A 113 12.92 -16.24 9.81
CA THR A 113 11.61 -16.71 10.26
C THR A 113 10.72 -17.09 9.07
N GLN A 114 9.77 -17.97 9.35
CA GLN A 114 8.70 -18.34 8.42
C GLN A 114 7.42 -17.63 8.84
N GLU A 115 6.87 -16.80 7.96
CA GLU A 115 5.52 -16.25 8.09
C GLU A 115 4.51 -17.09 7.31
N ALA A 116 3.21 -16.92 7.58
CA ALA A 116 2.17 -17.67 6.89
C ALA A 116 2.23 -17.48 5.37
N ALA A 117 1.87 -18.54 4.63
CA ALA A 117 1.93 -18.64 3.19
C ALA A 117 3.35 -18.68 2.57
N HIS A 118 4.42 -18.61 3.36
CA HIS A 118 5.77 -18.94 2.91
C HIS A 118 6.03 -20.44 3.02
N SER A 119 6.58 -21.04 1.98
CA SER A 119 6.98 -22.46 1.97
C SER A 119 8.32 -22.72 2.68
N ILE A 120 9.17 -21.68 2.80
CA ILE A 120 10.51 -21.73 3.39
C ILE A 120 10.71 -20.53 4.31
N PRO A 121 11.44 -20.67 5.45
CA PRO A 121 11.90 -19.53 6.25
C PRO A 121 12.81 -18.62 5.41
N ARG A 122 12.36 -17.39 5.09
CA ARG A 122 13.12 -16.41 4.29
C ARG A 122 13.02 -14.98 4.77
N VAL A 123 12.33 -14.76 5.87
CA VAL A 123 12.07 -13.41 6.38
C VAL A 123 13.16 -13.02 7.38
N LEU A 124 13.97 -12.03 7.00
CA LEU A 124 14.94 -11.40 7.90
C LEU A 124 14.23 -10.39 8.80
N HIS A 125 14.60 -10.38 10.08
CA HIS A 125 13.90 -9.59 11.08
C HIS A 125 14.84 -9.05 12.18
N ASN A 126 14.35 -8.07 12.91
CA ASN A 126 14.90 -7.61 14.19
C ASN A 126 13.77 -7.62 15.22
N LYS A 127 13.50 -8.80 15.77
CA LYS A 127 12.33 -9.06 16.63
C LYS A 127 11.06 -8.59 15.93
N ASP A 128 10.28 -7.75 16.60
CA ASP A 128 9.08 -7.09 16.05
C ASP A 128 9.30 -5.59 15.78
N GLN A 129 10.55 -5.19 15.40
CA GLN A 129 10.94 -3.80 15.15
C GLN A 129 11.78 -3.64 13.86
N THR A 130 11.61 -4.54 12.91
CA THR A 130 12.43 -4.59 11.68
C THR A 130 12.41 -3.28 10.92
N GLY A 131 11.23 -2.73 10.69
CA GLY A 131 11.07 -1.46 9.96
C GLY A 131 11.75 -0.28 10.65
N LYS A 132 11.65 -0.20 11.98
CA LYS A 132 12.34 0.82 12.79
C LYS A 132 13.84 0.74 12.61
N THR A 133 14.43 -0.46 12.62
CA THR A 133 15.86 -0.68 12.40
C THR A 133 16.27 -0.20 11.00
N ILE A 134 15.53 -0.60 9.96
CA ILE A 134 15.79 -0.20 8.57
C ILE A 134 15.73 1.34 8.42
N ILE A 135 14.63 1.98 8.88
CA ILE A 135 14.47 3.43 8.76
C ILE A 135 15.55 4.19 9.53
N THR A 136 15.89 3.75 10.75
CA THR A 136 16.95 4.40 11.54
C THR A 136 18.30 4.34 10.83
N HIS A 137 18.61 3.19 10.20
CA HIS A 137 19.83 3.02 9.42
C HIS A 137 19.84 3.94 8.19
N LEU A 138 18.75 3.94 7.39
CA LEU A 138 18.64 4.77 6.19
C LEU A 138 18.71 6.27 6.50
N ILE A 139 18.08 6.73 7.58
CA ILE A 139 18.17 8.11 8.04
C ILE A 139 19.62 8.52 8.34
N LYS A 140 20.40 7.62 8.95
CA LYS A 140 21.83 7.89 9.19
C LYS A 140 22.63 8.05 7.90
N GLN A 141 22.27 7.30 6.85
CA GLN A 141 22.90 7.43 5.53
C GLN A 141 22.49 8.75 4.85
N ILE A 142 21.17 9.05 4.80
CA ILE A 142 20.62 10.30 4.24
C ILE A 142 21.31 11.54 4.83
N LYS A 143 21.50 11.59 6.16
CA LYS A 143 22.12 12.73 6.84
C LYS A 143 23.60 12.94 6.49
N LYS A 144 24.27 11.96 5.91
CA LYS A 144 25.67 12.06 5.46
C LYS A 144 25.79 12.53 4.00
N GLU A 145 24.72 12.41 3.21
CA GLU A 145 24.73 12.72 1.79
C GLU A 145 24.59 14.22 1.52
N LYS A 146 25.62 14.80 0.89
CA LYS A 146 25.66 16.25 0.60
C LYS A 146 24.69 16.68 -0.49
N ASN A 147 24.36 15.77 -1.40
CA ASN A 147 23.46 16.02 -2.53
C ASN A 147 21.97 15.87 -2.15
N ILE A 148 21.66 15.59 -0.88
CA ILE A 148 20.29 15.46 -0.41
C ILE A 148 19.92 16.65 0.47
N THR A 149 18.89 17.36 0.06
CA THR A 149 18.18 18.35 0.90
C THR A 149 16.92 17.72 1.47
N LEU A 150 16.63 17.98 2.75
CA LEU A 150 15.48 17.41 3.45
C LEU A 150 14.57 18.52 3.96
N LEU A 151 13.27 18.40 3.69
CA LEU A 151 12.22 19.27 4.25
C LEU A 151 11.19 18.39 4.97
N GLU A 152 11.28 18.37 6.29
CA GLU A 152 10.28 17.77 7.17
C GLU A 152 9.07 18.71 7.35
N ASN A 153 7.94 18.15 7.83
CA ASN A 153 6.69 18.89 8.05
C ASN A 153 6.25 19.67 6.79
N THR A 154 6.49 19.04 5.63
CA THR A 154 6.26 19.62 4.30
C THR A 154 5.40 18.66 3.49
N ALA A 155 4.13 19.03 3.29
CA ALA A 155 3.14 18.21 2.61
C ALA A 155 2.91 18.68 1.18
N ALA A 156 3.22 17.85 0.18
CA ALA A 156 2.80 18.09 -1.20
C ALA A 156 1.27 18.04 -1.29
N PHE A 157 0.67 18.96 -2.03
CA PHE A 157 -0.78 19.01 -2.21
C PHE A 157 -1.22 19.12 -3.68
N LYS A 158 -0.31 19.46 -4.60
CA LYS A 158 -0.58 19.50 -6.05
C LYS A 158 0.70 19.25 -6.82
N LEU A 159 0.63 18.45 -7.90
CA LEU A 159 1.74 18.30 -8.85
C LEU A 159 1.71 19.44 -9.87
N LEU A 160 2.88 19.85 -10.31
CA LEU A 160 3.08 20.78 -11.42
C LEU A 160 3.08 20.00 -12.72
N THR A 161 1.95 20.01 -13.43
CA THR A 161 1.80 19.24 -14.67
C THR A 161 1.42 20.13 -15.85
N LYS A 162 1.99 19.81 -17.02
CA LYS A 162 1.63 20.43 -18.29
C LYS A 162 1.91 19.42 -19.40
N ASP A 163 1.00 19.28 -20.36
CA ASP A 163 1.15 18.43 -21.55
C ASP A 163 1.60 17.00 -21.20
N ASN A 164 0.91 16.39 -20.24
CA ASN A 164 1.20 15.05 -19.68
C ASN A 164 2.62 14.88 -19.12
N THR A 165 3.26 15.97 -18.68
CA THR A 165 4.60 15.97 -18.09
C THR A 165 4.57 16.61 -16.71
N CYS A 166 5.25 16.00 -15.73
CA CYS A 166 5.39 16.52 -14.37
C CYS A 166 6.70 17.32 -14.23
N TYR A 167 6.65 18.46 -13.54
CA TYR A 167 7.75 19.40 -13.33
C TYR A 167 8.00 19.73 -11.87
N GLY A 168 7.49 18.92 -10.94
CA GLY A 168 7.59 19.15 -9.51
C GLY A 168 6.25 19.23 -8.81
N CYS A 169 6.18 19.98 -7.71
CA CYS A 169 4.98 20.07 -6.92
C CYS A 169 4.86 21.41 -6.17
N TYR A 170 3.62 21.70 -5.76
CA TYR A 170 3.36 22.65 -4.67
C TYR A 170 3.28 21.89 -3.36
N ALA A 171 3.90 22.44 -2.32
CA ALA A 171 3.85 21.89 -0.99
C ALA A 171 3.52 22.97 0.05
N LYS A 172 2.95 22.54 1.17
CA LYS A 172 2.69 23.38 2.34
C LYS A 172 3.68 23.02 3.43
N GLN A 173 4.42 24.01 3.90
CA GLN A 173 5.30 23.92 5.05
C GLN A 173 4.82 24.91 6.11
N GLN A 174 4.31 24.40 7.22
CA GLN A 174 3.58 25.21 8.21
C GLN A 174 2.40 25.96 7.53
N ASN A 175 2.40 27.31 7.56
CA ASN A 175 1.38 28.14 6.91
C ASN A 175 1.83 28.71 5.55
N ARG A 176 2.93 28.22 4.96
CA ARG A 176 3.52 28.76 3.74
C ARG A 176 3.38 27.78 2.60
N ILE A 177 3.04 28.28 1.43
CA ILE A 177 3.11 27.54 0.18
C ILE A 177 4.52 27.69 -0.36
N ILE A 178 5.13 26.57 -0.72
CA ILE A 178 6.40 26.49 -1.42
C ILE A 178 6.20 25.82 -2.78
N THR A 179 6.93 26.31 -3.75
CA THR A 179 7.01 25.73 -5.08
C THR A 179 8.29 24.91 -5.19
N ILE A 180 8.21 23.68 -5.63
CA ILE A 180 9.36 22.82 -5.86
C ILE A 180 9.36 22.47 -7.34
N SER A 181 10.34 22.99 -8.07
CA SER A 181 10.58 22.66 -9.47
C SER A 181 11.60 21.55 -9.55
N SER A 182 11.31 20.53 -10.35
CA SER A 182 12.22 19.39 -10.56
C SER A 182 12.09 18.82 -11.95
N THR A 183 13.16 18.23 -12.45
CA THR A 183 13.15 17.46 -13.71
C THR A 183 12.38 16.16 -13.52
N ILE A 184 12.60 15.47 -12.40
CA ILE A 184 11.91 14.21 -12.04
C ILE A 184 11.17 14.37 -10.71
N THR A 185 9.98 13.82 -10.64
CA THR A 185 9.17 13.74 -9.41
C THR A 185 8.89 12.29 -9.06
N CYS A 186 9.17 11.88 -7.82
CA CYS A 186 8.92 10.54 -7.32
C CYS A 186 7.88 10.57 -6.20
N LEU A 187 6.76 9.88 -6.37
CA LEU A 187 5.78 9.62 -5.33
C LEU A 187 6.17 8.35 -4.57
N SER A 188 6.45 8.49 -3.26
CA SER A 188 6.77 7.39 -2.34
C SER A 188 5.98 7.55 -1.03
N THR A 189 4.71 7.93 -1.17
CA THR A 189 3.85 8.46 -0.11
C THR A 189 3.18 7.38 0.75
N GLY A 190 3.36 6.10 0.41
CA GLY A 190 2.68 4.99 1.07
C GLY A 190 1.20 4.87 0.67
N GLY A 191 0.45 4.13 1.48
CA GLY A 191 -0.91 3.71 1.17
C GLY A 191 -2.03 4.61 1.73
N ILE A 192 -3.20 4.01 1.93
CA ILE A 192 -4.48 4.67 2.19
C ILE A 192 -5.20 4.17 3.44
N GLY A 193 -4.52 3.44 4.34
CA GLY A 193 -5.20 2.75 5.44
C GLY A 193 -6.09 3.65 6.31
N GLN A 194 -5.74 4.92 6.44
CA GLN A 194 -6.52 5.91 7.21
C GLN A 194 -7.87 6.30 6.58
N LEU A 195 -8.19 5.80 5.36
CA LEU A 195 -9.53 5.92 4.80
C LEU A 195 -10.53 4.93 5.44
N PHE A 196 -10.05 3.93 6.18
CA PHE A 196 -10.88 2.96 6.86
C PHE A 196 -10.91 3.24 8.37
N LYS A 197 -12.08 3.13 8.99
CA LYS A 197 -12.27 3.39 10.43
C LYS A 197 -11.27 2.62 11.31
N HIS A 198 -11.04 1.34 11.00
CA HIS A 198 -10.12 0.49 11.75
C HIS A 198 -8.90 0.20 10.90
N THR A 199 -7.75 0.75 11.30
CA THR A 199 -6.48 0.60 10.57
C THR A 199 -5.30 0.47 11.51
N SER A 200 -4.32 -0.34 11.10
CA SER A 200 -3.01 -0.44 11.76
C SER A 200 -1.99 0.57 11.22
N ASN A 201 -2.38 1.38 10.23
CA ASN A 201 -1.49 2.35 9.60
C ASN A 201 -1.37 3.64 10.43
N PRO A 202 -0.21 4.31 10.42
CA PRO A 202 -0.03 5.60 11.07
C PRO A 202 -0.93 6.68 10.43
N LYS A 203 -1.20 7.75 11.19
CA LYS A 203 -2.08 8.86 10.78
C LYS A 203 -1.70 9.54 9.46
N ILE A 204 -0.47 9.31 8.98
CA ILE A 204 0.02 9.84 7.70
C ILE A 204 -0.48 9.06 6.46
N ALA A 205 -0.99 7.85 6.60
CA ALA A 205 -1.38 6.98 5.48
C ALA A 205 -2.77 7.36 4.91
N THR A 206 -2.90 8.56 4.37
CA THR A 206 -4.16 9.20 3.94
C THR A 206 -4.37 9.21 2.42
N GLY A 207 -3.56 8.46 1.63
CA GLY A 207 -3.73 8.35 0.19
C GLY A 207 -3.32 9.60 -0.61
N ASP A 208 -2.50 10.48 -0.04
CA ASP A 208 -2.13 11.73 -0.69
C ASP A 208 -1.50 11.51 -2.07
N GLY A 209 -0.61 10.53 -2.21
CA GLY A 209 0.04 10.24 -3.51
C GLY A 209 -0.91 9.66 -4.55
N LEU A 210 -1.87 8.84 -4.15
CA LEU A 210 -2.91 8.36 -5.07
C LEU A 210 -3.76 9.51 -5.59
N PHE A 211 -4.16 10.42 -4.70
CA PHE A 211 -4.89 11.63 -5.07
C PHE A 211 -4.08 12.51 -6.02
N LEU A 212 -2.82 12.80 -5.67
CA LEU A 212 -1.91 13.62 -6.48
C LEU A 212 -1.68 13.02 -7.87
N GLY A 213 -1.44 11.72 -7.95
CA GLY A 213 -1.25 11.02 -9.22
C GLY A 213 -2.51 11.00 -10.07
N TYR A 214 -3.68 10.72 -9.47
CA TYR A 214 -4.96 10.74 -10.17
C TYR A 214 -5.26 12.13 -10.74
N GLU A 215 -5.11 13.19 -9.94
CA GLU A 215 -5.29 14.57 -10.39
C GLU A 215 -4.31 14.97 -11.51
N ALA A 216 -3.10 14.40 -11.51
CA ALA A 216 -2.10 14.58 -12.56
C ALA A 216 -2.39 13.77 -13.85
N GLY A 217 -3.43 12.93 -13.85
CA GLY A 217 -3.79 12.08 -14.99
C GLY A 217 -3.11 10.72 -15.03
N CYS A 218 -2.55 10.25 -13.92
CA CYS A 218 -2.07 8.88 -13.81
C CYS A 218 -3.23 7.88 -13.87
N SER A 219 -2.97 6.72 -14.45
CA SER A 219 -3.86 5.56 -14.36
C SER A 219 -3.72 4.92 -12.98
N LEU A 220 -4.85 4.62 -12.35
CA LEU A 220 -4.94 3.80 -11.14
C LEU A 220 -5.38 2.39 -11.53
N ILE A 221 -4.95 1.38 -10.78
CA ILE A 221 -5.25 -0.03 -11.07
C ILE A 221 -5.53 -0.78 -9.77
N ASP A 222 -6.45 -1.75 -9.82
CA ASP A 222 -6.69 -2.74 -8.76
C ASP A 222 -7.08 -2.14 -7.39
N LEU A 223 -7.80 -1.01 -7.37
CA LEU A 223 -8.15 -0.31 -6.14
C LEU A 223 -9.12 -1.07 -5.23
N GLU A 224 -9.76 -2.11 -5.70
CA GLU A 224 -10.61 -3.01 -4.91
C GLU A 224 -9.83 -3.92 -3.96
N PHE A 225 -8.50 -4.09 -4.18
CA PHE A 225 -7.68 -4.98 -3.36
C PHE A 225 -7.03 -4.23 -2.20
N MET A 226 -7.77 -4.14 -1.10
CA MET A 226 -7.28 -3.70 0.20
C MET A 226 -7.06 -4.90 1.12
N GLN A 227 -5.82 -5.14 1.56
CA GLN A 227 -5.51 -6.19 2.53
C GLN A 227 -5.85 -5.72 3.93
N PHE A 228 -6.68 -6.51 4.63
CA PHE A 228 -6.94 -6.35 6.06
C PHE A 228 -6.02 -7.31 6.83
N HIS A 229 -5.28 -6.77 7.82
CA HIS A 229 -4.50 -7.61 8.71
C HIS A 229 -5.42 -8.24 9.76
N PRO A 230 -5.34 -9.56 9.97
CA PRO A 230 -6.29 -10.26 10.83
C PRO A 230 -6.14 -9.90 12.30
N THR A 231 -4.93 -9.62 12.77
CA THR A 231 -4.62 -9.51 14.19
C THR A 231 -4.08 -8.12 14.55
N SER A 232 -4.96 -7.26 15.07
CA SER A 232 -4.60 -5.97 15.67
C SER A 232 -5.21 -5.87 17.06
N PHE A 233 -4.45 -5.28 17.98
CA PHE A 233 -4.89 -4.99 19.34
C PHE A 233 -5.41 -3.56 19.41
N CYS A 234 -6.57 -3.36 20.02
CA CYS A 234 -7.13 -2.03 20.22
C CYS A 234 -6.46 -1.35 21.40
N LEU A 235 -5.63 -0.32 21.14
CA LEU A 235 -4.99 0.48 22.19
C LEU A 235 -5.94 1.47 22.84
N ASP A 236 -6.86 2.05 22.06
CA ASP A 236 -7.80 3.04 22.49
C ASP A 236 -9.06 2.99 21.61
N LYS A 237 -10.18 2.58 22.20
CA LYS A 237 -11.46 2.48 21.50
C LYS A 237 -12.02 3.84 21.10
N THR A 238 -11.76 4.88 21.89
CA THR A 238 -12.29 6.23 21.65
C THR A 238 -11.57 6.91 20.49
N LEU A 239 -10.27 6.65 20.34
CA LEU A 239 -9.42 7.20 19.29
C LEU A 239 -9.28 6.27 18.07
N ASN A 240 -9.95 5.13 18.04
CA ASN A 240 -9.78 4.09 17.00
C ASN A 240 -8.29 3.77 16.75
N SER A 241 -7.52 3.68 17.84
CA SER A 241 -6.08 3.44 17.77
C SER A 241 -5.79 1.95 17.88
N TYR A 242 -5.15 1.39 16.86
CA TYR A 242 -4.85 -0.03 16.78
C TYR A 242 -3.35 -0.27 16.67
N PHE A 243 -2.89 -1.28 17.37
CA PHE A 243 -1.52 -1.77 17.31
C PHE A 243 -1.49 -3.10 16.56
N LEU A 244 -0.66 -3.18 15.52
CA LEU A 244 -0.48 -4.40 14.76
C LEU A 244 0.14 -5.49 15.64
N ILE A 245 -0.44 -6.68 15.67
CA ILE A 245 0.20 -7.88 16.19
C ILE A 245 0.71 -8.69 15.00
N SER A 246 2.03 -8.71 14.82
CA SER A 246 2.71 -9.34 13.68
C SER A 246 2.29 -10.79 13.47
N GLU A 247 2.27 -11.21 12.22
CA GLU A 247 2.03 -12.59 11.83
C GLU A 247 3.09 -13.55 12.37
N ALA A 248 4.30 -13.07 12.64
CA ALA A 248 5.39 -13.83 13.23
C ALA A 248 4.97 -14.53 14.55
N ILE A 249 4.04 -13.93 15.32
CA ILE A 249 3.56 -14.54 16.56
C ILE A 249 2.70 -15.80 16.30
N ARG A 250 1.93 -15.81 15.18
CA ARG A 250 1.21 -17.02 14.75
C ARG A 250 2.16 -18.06 14.18
N GLY A 251 3.19 -17.62 13.44
CA GLY A 251 4.31 -18.46 13.02
C GLY A 251 5.06 -19.10 14.20
N ALA A 252 5.11 -18.41 15.35
CA ALA A 252 5.65 -18.94 16.59
C ALA A 252 4.71 -19.88 17.36
N GLY A 253 3.54 -20.22 16.82
CA GLY A 253 2.60 -21.19 17.36
C GLY A 253 1.41 -20.60 18.12
N ALA A 254 1.17 -19.29 18.06
CA ALA A 254 -0.04 -18.72 18.62
C ALA A 254 -1.27 -19.10 17.78
N ILE A 255 -2.40 -19.37 18.43
CA ILE A 255 -3.65 -19.81 17.81
C ILE A 255 -4.78 -18.81 18.01
N LEU A 256 -5.78 -18.87 17.13
CA LEU A 256 -6.97 -18.00 17.15
C LEU A 256 -8.13 -18.78 17.79
N ILE A 257 -8.73 -18.22 18.83
CA ILE A 257 -9.87 -18.80 19.52
C ILE A 257 -10.96 -17.75 19.75
N ASN A 258 -12.21 -18.21 19.89
CA ASN A 258 -13.32 -17.37 20.34
C ASN A 258 -13.42 -17.36 21.89
N GLN A 259 -14.42 -16.66 22.45
CA GLN A 259 -14.65 -16.59 23.91
C GLN A 259 -14.95 -17.95 24.56
N ASN A 260 -15.40 -18.94 23.80
CA ASN A 260 -15.68 -20.30 24.29
C ASN A 260 -14.42 -21.20 24.27
N GLY A 261 -13.31 -20.72 23.73
CA GLY A 261 -12.07 -21.49 23.55
C GLY A 261 -12.02 -22.28 22.23
N ASP A 262 -13.00 -22.09 21.33
CA ASP A 262 -13.03 -22.84 20.06
C ASP A 262 -12.01 -22.31 19.06
N GLU A 263 -11.20 -23.19 18.49
CA GLU A 263 -10.29 -22.87 17.38
C GLU A 263 -11.07 -22.83 16.05
N PHE A 264 -11.86 -21.78 15.84
CA PHE A 264 -12.80 -21.66 14.72
C PHE A 264 -12.14 -21.75 13.33
N MET A 265 -10.85 -21.40 13.20
CA MET A 265 -10.13 -21.47 11.93
C MET A 265 -9.96 -22.90 11.38
N LYS A 266 -10.11 -23.93 12.20
CA LYS A 266 -10.12 -25.34 11.76
C LYS A 266 -11.21 -25.61 10.73
N ASN A 267 -12.32 -24.90 10.78
CA ASN A 267 -13.45 -25.06 9.87
C ASN A 267 -13.31 -24.20 8.58
N HIS A 268 -12.27 -23.37 8.46
CA HIS A 268 -12.09 -22.44 7.35
C HIS A 268 -10.96 -22.80 6.40
N HIS A 269 -9.87 -23.42 6.90
CA HIS A 269 -8.71 -23.74 6.07
C HIS A 269 -7.81 -24.81 6.70
N PRO A 270 -7.18 -25.72 5.91
CA PRO A 270 -6.29 -26.76 6.44
C PRO A 270 -5.11 -26.24 7.28
N ASN A 271 -4.60 -25.03 6.98
CA ASN A 271 -3.52 -24.40 7.74
C ASN A 271 -4.01 -23.65 8.97
N HIS A 272 -5.29 -23.73 9.32
CA HIS A 272 -5.91 -23.12 10.51
C HIS A 272 -5.50 -21.65 10.68
N SER A 273 -4.89 -21.29 11.82
CA SER A 273 -4.45 -19.92 12.13
C SER A 273 -3.30 -19.41 11.24
N LEU A 274 -2.65 -20.27 10.45
CA LEU A 274 -1.61 -19.96 9.48
C LEU A 274 -2.13 -19.88 8.04
N ALA A 275 -3.45 -19.86 7.83
CA ALA A 275 -4.04 -19.62 6.52
C ALA A 275 -3.66 -18.25 5.96
N PRO A 276 -3.82 -18.01 4.64
CA PRO A 276 -3.65 -16.69 4.04
C PRO A 276 -4.44 -15.58 4.77
N ARG A 277 -3.91 -14.37 4.81
CA ARG A 277 -4.45 -13.25 5.61
C ARG A 277 -5.92 -12.97 5.32
N ASP A 278 -6.32 -12.98 4.07
CA ASP A 278 -7.71 -12.74 3.65
C ASP A 278 -8.68 -13.79 4.24
N ILE A 279 -8.29 -15.06 4.26
CA ILE A 279 -9.09 -16.15 4.84
C ILE A 279 -9.19 -16.01 6.36
N VAL A 280 -8.07 -15.75 7.04
CA VAL A 280 -8.04 -15.54 8.49
C VAL A 280 -8.89 -14.31 8.86
N THR A 281 -8.74 -13.22 8.12
CA THR A 281 -9.51 -11.99 8.32
C THR A 281 -11.01 -12.23 8.24
N ARG A 282 -11.48 -12.95 7.20
CA ARG A 282 -12.91 -13.32 7.05
C ARG A 282 -13.39 -14.24 8.18
N GLY A 283 -12.55 -15.20 8.59
CA GLY A 283 -12.87 -16.08 9.72
C GLY A 283 -13.10 -15.31 11.03
N ILE A 284 -12.20 -14.37 11.33
CA ILE A 284 -12.34 -13.50 12.51
C ILE A 284 -13.56 -12.58 12.37
N TYR A 285 -13.73 -11.94 11.21
CA TYR A 285 -14.87 -11.06 10.97
C TYR A 285 -16.21 -11.79 11.13
N ASN A 286 -16.31 -13.03 10.66
CA ASN A 286 -17.51 -13.87 10.85
C ASN A 286 -17.80 -14.20 12.32
N GLN A 287 -16.78 -14.32 13.18
CA GLN A 287 -16.99 -14.45 14.62
C GLN A 287 -17.50 -13.14 15.23
N LEU A 288 -16.83 -12.03 14.92
CA LEU A 288 -17.19 -10.70 15.42
C LEU A 288 -18.61 -10.28 14.99
N SER A 289 -19.02 -10.57 13.75
CA SER A 289 -20.37 -10.25 13.25
C SER A 289 -21.49 -11.03 13.93
N LYS A 290 -21.16 -12.19 14.53
CA LYS A 290 -22.07 -12.99 15.38
C LYS A 290 -22.10 -12.52 16.84
N GLY A 291 -21.39 -11.43 17.17
CA GLY A 291 -21.27 -10.93 18.55
C GLY A 291 -20.22 -11.66 19.40
N ASN A 292 -19.42 -12.54 18.80
CA ASN A 292 -18.35 -13.23 19.50
C ASN A 292 -17.13 -12.33 19.69
N THR A 293 -16.38 -12.54 20.77
CA THR A 293 -15.05 -11.96 20.94
C THR A 293 -14.00 -12.95 20.44
N VAL A 294 -12.95 -12.44 19.77
CA VAL A 294 -11.85 -13.25 19.23
C VAL A 294 -10.56 -12.90 19.96
N TYR A 295 -9.79 -13.93 20.26
CA TYR A 295 -8.53 -13.81 20.99
C TYR A 295 -7.38 -14.49 20.24
N LEU A 296 -6.20 -13.91 20.37
CA LEU A 296 -4.93 -14.57 20.09
C LEU A 296 -4.45 -15.24 21.40
N ASN A 297 -4.27 -16.55 21.37
CA ASN A 297 -3.77 -17.35 22.47
C ASN A 297 -2.30 -17.72 22.21
N CYS A 298 -1.39 -17.10 22.96
CA CYS A 298 0.05 -17.31 22.87
C CYS A 298 0.61 -18.24 23.94
N ARG A 299 -0.23 -18.69 24.90
CA ARG A 299 0.22 -19.40 26.12
C ARG A 299 1.03 -20.68 25.83
N ASN A 300 0.74 -21.35 24.74
CA ASN A 300 1.41 -22.60 24.32
C ASN A 300 2.39 -22.38 23.15
N SER A 301 2.67 -21.13 22.77
CA SER A 301 3.62 -20.86 21.69
C SER A 301 5.07 -21.07 22.17
N HIS A 302 5.96 -21.46 21.25
CA HIS A 302 7.39 -21.68 21.57
C HIS A 302 8.16 -20.36 21.74
N LYS A 303 7.60 -19.23 21.25
CA LYS A 303 8.09 -17.86 21.48
C LYS A 303 6.96 -17.05 22.12
N ASN A 304 6.93 -16.94 23.43
CA ASN A 304 5.89 -16.19 24.17
C ASN A 304 6.46 -15.28 25.26
N LYS A 305 7.78 -15.05 25.22
CA LYS A 305 8.44 -14.16 26.18
C LYS A 305 8.39 -12.72 25.69
N GLU A 306 8.42 -11.78 26.62
CA GLU A 306 8.49 -10.34 26.30
C GLU A 306 9.72 -9.98 25.44
N SER A 307 10.82 -10.71 25.62
CA SER A 307 12.05 -10.55 24.84
C SER A 307 11.92 -10.95 23.39
N ASP A 308 10.96 -11.82 23.03
CA ASP A 308 10.76 -12.32 21.66
C ASP A 308 9.99 -11.29 20.81
N PHE A 309 9.01 -10.59 21.45
CA PHE A 309 8.14 -9.60 20.80
C PHE A 309 8.02 -8.33 21.68
N PRO A 310 9.10 -7.56 21.85
CA PRO A 310 9.14 -6.45 22.81
C PRO A 310 8.17 -5.31 22.48
N ALA A 311 7.93 -4.99 21.21
CA ALA A 311 6.98 -3.94 20.83
C ALA A 311 5.54 -4.36 21.11
N ILE A 312 5.19 -5.61 20.80
CA ILE A 312 3.86 -6.18 21.09
C ILE A 312 3.65 -6.24 22.61
N SER A 313 4.63 -6.78 23.35
CA SER A 313 4.56 -6.89 24.81
C SER A 313 4.37 -5.53 25.47
N ASN A 314 5.12 -4.51 25.06
CA ASN A 314 4.96 -3.15 25.55
C ASN A 314 3.58 -2.53 25.22
N ALA A 315 3.02 -2.87 24.06
CA ALA A 315 1.70 -2.36 23.66
C ALA A 315 0.59 -2.96 24.53
N ILE A 316 0.56 -4.29 24.72
CA ILE A 316 -0.49 -4.97 25.49
C ILE A 316 -0.33 -4.75 27.00
N ALA A 317 0.89 -4.51 27.50
CA ALA A 317 1.14 -4.21 28.91
C ALA A 317 0.44 -2.93 29.39
N LYS A 318 0.09 -1.99 28.50
CA LYS A 318 -0.72 -0.81 28.83
C LYS A 318 -2.10 -1.19 29.37
N GLU A 319 -2.64 -2.32 28.90
CA GLU A 319 -3.90 -2.92 29.36
C GLU A 319 -3.65 -4.03 30.40
N LYS A 320 -2.45 -4.08 30.99
CA LYS A 320 -2.04 -5.07 32.01
C LYS A 320 -2.09 -6.52 31.51
N LEU A 321 -1.93 -6.74 30.19
CA LEU A 321 -1.92 -8.06 29.57
C LEU A 321 -0.47 -8.51 29.28
N THR A 322 -0.26 -9.84 29.29
CA THR A 322 1.01 -10.49 28.94
C THR A 322 0.78 -11.60 27.91
N LEU A 323 1.73 -11.80 26.98
CA LEU A 323 1.65 -12.87 25.98
C LEU A 323 1.63 -14.27 26.62
N LYS A 324 2.29 -14.41 27.76
CA LYS A 324 2.43 -15.70 28.46
C LYS A 324 1.15 -16.16 29.15
N ASN A 325 0.43 -15.25 29.80
CA ASN A 325 -0.63 -15.62 30.73
C ASN A 325 -2.05 -15.30 30.20
N ASP A 326 -2.17 -14.33 29.28
CA ASP A 326 -3.45 -13.77 28.92
C ASP A 326 -3.91 -14.12 27.50
N LEU A 327 -5.20 -14.08 27.27
CA LEU A 327 -5.80 -14.09 25.95
C LEU A 327 -5.83 -12.65 25.43
N ILE A 328 -5.20 -12.40 24.28
CA ILE A 328 -5.09 -11.05 23.72
C ILE A 328 -6.28 -10.80 22.79
N PRO A 329 -7.19 -9.86 23.12
CA PRO A 329 -8.32 -9.55 22.26
C PRO A 329 -7.82 -8.91 20.95
N ILE A 330 -8.34 -9.39 19.83
CA ILE A 330 -7.93 -8.96 18.51
C ILE A 330 -9.10 -8.62 17.61
N THR A 331 -8.82 -7.77 16.63
CA THR A 331 -9.76 -7.41 15.55
C THR A 331 -8.98 -7.21 14.24
N PRO A 332 -9.61 -7.44 13.07
CA PRO A 332 -9.00 -7.08 11.80
C PRO A 332 -8.91 -5.56 11.61
N THR A 333 -7.91 -5.12 10.86
CA THR A 333 -7.71 -3.70 10.48
C THR A 333 -7.22 -3.56 9.06
N ALA A 334 -7.56 -2.45 8.40
CA ALA A 334 -6.96 -2.08 7.11
C ALA A 334 -5.44 -1.93 7.27
N HIS A 335 -4.67 -2.52 6.34
CA HIS A 335 -3.24 -2.68 6.53
C HIS A 335 -2.39 -2.31 5.32
N TYR A 336 -2.72 -2.82 4.12
CA TYR A 336 -1.92 -2.62 2.92
C TYR A 336 -2.78 -2.57 1.65
N MET A 337 -2.52 -1.59 0.78
CA MET A 337 -3.16 -1.46 -0.52
C MET A 337 -2.33 -2.16 -1.59
N MET A 338 -2.88 -3.19 -2.26
CA MET A 338 -2.19 -3.83 -3.39
C MET A 338 -2.36 -3.04 -4.69
N GLY A 339 -3.51 -2.39 -4.86
CA GLY A 339 -3.75 -1.45 -5.95
C GLY A 339 -3.00 -0.13 -5.75
N GLY A 340 -2.99 0.73 -6.76
CA GLY A 340 -2.30 2.00 -6.70
C GLY A 340 -2.14 2.68 -8.07
N LEU A 341 -1.16 3.57 -8.17
CA LEU A 341 -0.74 4.16 -9.43
C LEU A 341 -0.10 3.10 -10.31
N LEU A 342 -0.64 2.88 -11.51
CA LEU A 342 -0.09 1.93 -12.47
C LEU A 342 1.34 2.32 -12.84
N THR A 343 2.28 1.38 -12.68
CA THR A 343 3.69 1.57 -13.05
C THR A 343 4.24 0.40 -13.85
N ASN A 344 5.26 0.69 -14.66
CA ASN A 344 6.06 -0.34 -15.33
C ASN A 344 7.14 -0.90 -14.39
N GLU A 345 7.97 -1.82 -14.91
CA GLU A 345 9.10 -2.44 -14.20
C GLU A 345 10.21 -1.47 -13.75
N HIS A 346 10.15 -0.21 -14.15
CA HIS A 346 11.06 0.86 -13.77
C HIS A 346 10.41 1.91 -12.89
N SER A 347 9.19 1.64 -12.38
CA SER A 347 8.37 2.54 -11.55
C SER A 347 7.92 3.83 -12.26
N GLN A 348 7.96 3.89 -13.59
CA GLN A 348 7.43 5.00 -14.36
C GLN A 348 5.92 4.91 -14.47
N THR A 349 5.21 6.03 -14.29
CA THR A 349 3.78 6.15 -14.56
C THR A 349 3.53 6.48 -16.04
N ASN A 350 2.26 6.64 -16.43
CA ASN A 350 1.90 7.15 -17.77
C ASN A 350 2.07 8.68 -17.91
N VAL A 351 2.44 9.39 -16.84
CA VAL A 351 2.78 10.82 -16.87
C VAL A 351 4.30 10.95 -16.95
N THR A 352 4.78 11.65 -17.96
CA THR A 352 6.23 11.84 -18.18
C THR A 352 6.89 12.50 -16.98
N ASN A 353 8.10 12.07 -16.63
CA ASN A 353 8.88 12.56 -15.48
C ASN A 353 8.23 12.31 -14.10
N LEU A 354 7.20 11.48 -14.03
CA LEU A 354 6.54 11.10 -12.78
C LEU A 354 6.71 9.61 -12.52
N TYR A 355 7.31 9.30 -11.38
CA TYR A 355 7.53 7.97 -10.86
C TYR A 355 6.65 7.70 -9.64
N ALA A 356 6.26 6.45 -9.43
CA ALA A 356 5.60 6.00 -8.20
C ALA A 356 6.28 4.72 -7.69
N ILE A 357 6.66 4.69 -6.40
CA ILE A 357 7.54 3.65 -5.84
C ILE A 357 7.04 3.22 -4.47
N GLY A 358 6.97 1.91 -4.22
CA GLY A 358 6.42 1.31 -2.99
C GLY A 358 4.89 1.34 -2.99
N GLU A 359 4.26 1.30 -1.82
CA GLU A 359 2.81 1.06 -1.65
C GLU A 359 1.87 2.04 -2.38
N VAL A 360 2.35 3.21 -2.81
CA VAL A 360 1.56 4.14 -3.65
C VAL A 360 1.43 3.65 -5.10
N ALA A 361 2.34 2.76 -5.51
CA ALA A 361 2.39 2.20 -6.85
C ALA A 361 1.72 0.82 -6.92
N CYS A 362 1.20 0.48 -8.07
CA CYS A 362 0.81 -0.87 -8.41
C CYS A 362 1.52 -1.29 -9.71
N ASN A 363 2.51 -2.16 -9.57
CA ASN A 363 3.22 -2.80 -10.66
C ASN A 363 2.75 -4.25 -10.91
N GLY A 364 1.80 -4.72 -10.10
CA GLY A 364 1.27 -6.08 -10.16
C GLY A 364 2.09 -7.12 -9.37
N SER A 365 3.04 -6.73 -8.52
CA SER A 365 3.84 -7.66 -7.71
C SER A 365 3.01 -8.46 -6.69
N HIS A 366 1.94 -7.88 -6.17
CA HIS A 366 1.17 -8.45 -5.06
C HIS A 366 -0.12 -9.15 -5.46
N GLY A 367 -0.61 -8.93 -6.67
CA GLY A 367 -1.90 -9.48 -7.11
C GLY A 367 -3.05 -9.09 -6.18
N ALA A 368 -3.98 -9.99 -5.96
CA ALA A 368 -5.19 -9.74 -5.17
C ALA A 368 -4.98 -9.86 -3.64
N ASN A 369 -3.80 -10.34 -3.18
CA ASN A 369 -3.49 -10.49 -1.76
C ASN A 369 -1.97 -10.61 -1.57
N ARG A 370 -1.37 -9.69 -0.83
CA ARG A 370 0.08 -9.60 -0.65
C ARG A 370 0.64 -10.72 0.23
N LEU A 371 1.69 -11.38 -0.22
CA LEU A 371 2.51 -12.25 0.63
C LEU A 371 3.18 -11.42 1.73
N ALA A 372 3.18 -11.90 2.96
CA ALA A 372 3.79 -11.23 4.09
C ALA A 372 5.26 -10.88 3.82
N SER A 373 5.73 -9.74 4.35
CA SER A 373 7.12 -9.27 4.23
C SER A 373 7.64 -8.96 2.82
N ASN A 374 6.80 -9.04 1.77
CA ASN A 374 7.17 -8.62 0.41
C ASN A 374 7.11 -7.09 0.19
N SER A 375 6.38 -6.32 1.01
CA SER A 375 6.23 -4.87 0.79
C SER A 375 7.53 -4.08 0.98
N LEU A 376 8.34 -4.46 1.97
CA LEU A 376 9.64 -3.83 2.18
C LEU A 376 10.62 -4.21 1.06
N LEU A 377 10.56 -5.46 0.59
CA LEU A 377 11.37 -5.91 -0.55
C LEU A 377 10.99 -5.20 -1.83
N GLU A 378 9.69 -5.02 -2.10
CA GLU A 378 9.19 -4.23 -3.24
C GLU A 378 9.77 -2.81 -3.21
N GLY A 379 9.61 -2.11 -2.06
CA GLY A 379 10.16 -0.77 -1.89
C GLY A 379 11.66 -0.69 -2.15
N LEU A 380 12.42 -1.71 -1.77
CA LEU A 380 13.87 -1.79 -1.99
C LEU A 380 14.24 -2.07 -3.46
N VAL A 381 13.64 -3.09 -4.06
CA VAL A 381 13.97 -3.54 -5.44
C VAL A 381 13.58 -2.47 -6.45
N PHE A 382 12.34 -1.97 -6.37
CA PHE A 382 11.85 -1.01 -7.36
C PHE A 382 12.40 0.40 -7.15
N ALA A 383 12.85 0.78 -5.94
CA ALA A 383 13.64 1.99 -5.75
C ALA A 383 15.00 1.92 -6.47
N ASN A 384 15.71 0.78 -6.40
CA ASN A 384 16.94 0.57 -7.13
C ASN A 384 16.73 0.63 -8.66
N ARG A 385 15.65 0.04 -9.15
CA ARG A 385 15.29 0.06 -10.58
C ARG A 385 14.89 1.46 -11.07
N ALA A 386 14.08 2.16 -10.27
CA ALA A 386 13.70 3.54 -10.53
C ALA A 386 14.92 4.45 -10.64
N ALA A 387 15.86 4.38 -9.70
CA ALA A 387 17.06 5.20 -9.72
C ALA A 387 17.93 4.97 -10.98
N LYS A 388 18.08 3.71 -11.40
CA LYS A 388 18.78 3.37 -12.66
C LYS A 388 18.09 3.97 -13.90
N GLN A 389 16.76 3.98 -13.92
CA GLN A 389 15.99 4.57 -15.01
C GLN A 389 16.02 6.10 -14.97
N ILE A 390 15.88 6.70 -13.80
CA ILE A 390 15.96 8.14 -13.57
C ILE A 390 17.29 8.69 -14.07
N GLN A 391 18.41 7.99 -13.82
CA GLN A 391 19.72 8.39 -14.33
C GLN A 391 19.72 8.50 -15.87
N LYS A 392 19.10 7.54 -16.57
CA LYS A 392 18.98 7.57 -18.03
C LYS A 392 18.04 8.68 -18.52
N ASP A 393 16.95 8.93 -17.78
CA ASP A 393 15.96 9.93 -18.21
C ASP A 393 16.46 11.35 -17.99
N LEU A 394 17.24 11.61 -16.93
CA LEU A 394 17.90 12.90 -16.71
C LEU A 394 18.86 13.28 -17.84
N THR A 395 19.57 12.31 -18.43
CA THR A 395 20.49 12.60 -19.55
C THR A 395 19.79 12.98 -20.85
N LYS A 396 18.50 12.66 -20.98
CA LYS A 396 17.70 12.97 -22.17
C LYS A 396 16.94 14.29 -22.08
N THR A 397 16.74 14.81 -20.86
CA THR A 397 15.88 15.97 -20.61
C THR A 397 16.70 17.26 -20.67
N GLN A 398 16.46 18.10 -21.68
CA GLN A 398 17.24 19.32 -21.97
C GLN A 398 16.74 20.60 -21.32
N SER A 399 16.00 20.63 -20.30
CA SER A 399 15.65 21.81 -19.46
C SER A 399 14.31 21.65 -18.72
N SER A 400 14.27 22.12 -17.49
CA SER A 400 13.02 22.25 -16.72
C SER A 400 12.30 23.52 -17.18
N PRO A 401 11.05 23.44 -17.66
CA PRO A 401 10.25 24.63 -17.90
C PRO A 401 10.02 25.38 -16.57
N THR A 402 10.15 26.69 -16.60
CA THR A 402 9.74 27.54 -15.49
C THR A 402 8.24 27.36 -15.25
N PRO A 403 7.80 27.01 -14.04
CA PRO A 403 6.37 26.91 -13.74
C PRO A 403 5.71 28.27 -13.94
N HIS A 404 4.58 28.31 -14.64
CA HIS A 404 3.75 29.51 -14.66
C HIS A 404 3.19 29.76 -13.25
N ASN A 405 3.51 30.90 -12.66
CA ASN A 405 2.99 31.37 -11.38
C ASN A 405 1.47 31.68 -11.51
N LYS A 406 0.63 30.66 -11.39
CA LYS A 406 -0.78 30.89 -11.02
C LYS A 406 -0.86 31.05 -9.51
N ALA A 407 -1.62 32.02 -9.03
CA ALA A 407 -1.94 32.13 -7.61
C ALA A 407 -2.62 30.83 -7.15
N ILE A 408 -1.98 30.12 -6.23
CA ILE A 408 -2.48 28.86 -5.68
C ILE A 408 -2.75 29.03 -4.20
N THR A 409 -3.91 28.56 -3.76
CA THR A 409 -4.28 28.50 -2.34
C THR A 409 -4.02 27.08 -1.81
N SER A 410 -3.50 26.97 -0.59
CA SER A 410 -3.30 25.66 0.03
C SER A 410 -4.64 25.00 0.34
N PRO A 411 -4.66 23.64 0.39
CA PRO A 411 -5.83 22.94 0.90
C PRO A 411 -6.24 23.49 2.25
N GLN A 412 -7.53 23.75 2.40
CA GLN A 412 -8.08 24.18 3.69
C GLN A 412 -8.09 22.98 4.64
N PRO A 413 -7.73 23.17 5.93
CA PRO A 413 -7.93 22.12 6.92
C PRO A 413 -9.39 21.70 6.95
N ALA A 414 -9.65 20.46 7.28
CA ALA A 414 -11.01 19.97 7.47
C ALA A 414 -11.67 20.80 8.59
N SER A 415 -12.60 21.65 8.24
CA SER A 415 -13.43 22.37 9.22
C SER A 415 -14.46 21.42 9.86
N ASN A 416 -14.58 20.18 9.39
CA ASN A 416 -15.58 19.23 9.80
C ASN A 416 -15.00 17.81 9.83
N THR A 417 -14.60 17.34 11.02
CA THR A 417 -14.16 15.96 11.28
C THR A 417 -15.25 14.95 11.04
N ASP A 418 -16.54 15.32 11.23
CA ASP A 418 -17.69 14.42 11.11
C ASP A 418 -17.81 13.86 9.69
N LYS A 419 -17.48 14.65 8.65
CA LYS A 419 -17.49 14.18 7.27
C LYS A 419 -16.39 13.14 7.01
N LEU A 420 -15.20 13.31 7.58
CA LEU A 420 -14.13 12.31 7.49
C LEU A 420 -14.52 11.03 8.19
N ASP A 421 -15.04 11.14 9.42
CA ASP A 421 -15.50 9.99 10.19
C ASP A 421 -16.64 9.25 9.47
N TYR A 422 -17.55 9.99 8.83
CA TYR A 422 -18.60 9.42 7.99
C TYR A 422 -18.03 8.59 6.82
N ILE A 423 -17.07 9.14 6.06
CA ILE A 423 -16.42 8.44 4.93
C ILE A 423 -15.70 7.18 5.43
N HIS A 424 -14.94 7.29 6.52
CA HIS A 424 -14.18 6.17 7.09
C HIS A 424 -15.10 5.05 7.60
N ASN A 425 -16.21 5.41 8.26
CA ASN A 425 -17.24 4.47 8.70
C ASN A 425 -17.89 3.78 7.50
N LEU A 426 -18.25 4.54 6.45
CA LEU A 426 -18.87 4.02 5.25
C LEU A 426 -17.96 3.00 4.54
N LEU A 427 -16.70 3.35 4.31
CA LEU A 427 -15.74 2.43 3.69
C LEU A 427 -15.53 1.17 4.53
N TRP A 428 -15.41 1.32 5.86
CA TRP A 428 -15.25 0.17 6.75
C TRP A 428 -16.44 -0.78 6.69
N SER A 429 -17.65 -0.25 6.81
CA SER A 429 -18.87 -1.05 6.94
C SER A 429 -19.37 -1.62 5.61
N GLN A 430 -19.17 -0.90 4.48
CA GLN A 430 -19.79 -1.24 3.22
C GLN A 430 -18.78 -1.71 2.15
N CYS A 431 -17.53 -1.28 2.23
CA CYS A 431 -16.46 -1.62 1.29
C CYS A 431 -15.25 -2.27 2.00
N GLY A 432 -15.47 -2.81 3.19
CA GLY A 432 -14.45 -3.44 4.02
C GLY A 432 -14.17 -4.90 3.64
N ILE A 433 -14.21 -5.78 4.65
CA ILE A 433 -13.78 -7.19 4.56
C ILE A 433 -14.76 -8.04 3.74
N ILE A 434 -16.06 -7.84 3.95
CA ILE A 434 -17.14 -8.52 3.20
C ILE A 434 -17.99 -7.42 2.57
N ARG A 435 -18.26 -7.55 1.29
CA ARG A 435 -18.93 -6.56 0.46
C ARG A 435 -20.18 -7.15 -0.17
N ASP A 436 -21.18 -6.32 -0.48
CA ASP A 436 -22.31 -6.68 -1.31
C ASP A 436 -22.63 -5.55 -2.30
N LYS A 437 -23.25 -5.91 -3.44
CA LYS A 437 -23.50 -4.96 -4.55
C LYS A 437 -24.44 -3.82 -4.16
N ASP A 438 -25.48 -4.10 -3.37
CA ASP A 438 -26.50 -3.10 -3.01
C ASP A 438 -25.93 -2.07 -2.06
N SER A 439 -25.18 -2.51 -1.05
CA SER A 439 -24.45 -1.64 -0.13
C SER A 439 -23.41 -0.78 -0.85
N LEU A 440 -22.64 -1.36 -1.80
CA LEU A 440 -21.68 -0.61 -2.60
C LEU A 440 -22.35 0.44 -3.49
N ASN A 441 -23.47 0.10 -4.16
CA ASN A 441 -24.25 1.04 -4.97
C ASN A 441 -24.83 2.19 -4.12
N THR A 442 -25.35 1.87 -2.94
CA THR A 442 -25.87 2.88 -2.00
C THR A 442 -24.73 3.79 -1.54
N SER A 443 -23.58 3.22 -1.19
CA SER A 443 -22.41 3.97 -0.78
C SER A 443 -21.87 4.89 -1.88
N LEU A 444 -21.87 4.43 -3.13
CA LEU A 444 -21.46 5.25 -4.27
C LEU A 444 -22.34 6.48 -4.45
N LYS A 445 -23.67 6.34 -4.30
CA LYS A 445 -24.62 7.46 -4.33
C LYS A 445 -24.32 8.47 -3.21
N LEU A 446 -24.13 7.98 -1.98
CA LEU A 446 -23.82 8.84 -0.82
C LEU A 446 -22.51 9.61 -1.00
N ILE A 447 -21.47 8.95 -1.49
CA ILE A 447 -20.17 9.57 -1.76
C ILE A 447 -20.26 10.60 -2.91
N ASN A 448 -21.03 10.32 -3.96
CA ASN A 448 -21.24 11.30 -5.04
C ASN A 448 -21.97 12.56 -4.54
N ASN A 449 -22.97 12.43 -3.67
CA ASN A 449 -23.66 13.57 -3.05
C ASN A 449 -22.67 14.39 -2.18
N LEU A 450 -21.80 13.71 -1.43
CA LEU A 450 -20.78 14.37 -0.63
C LEU A 450 -19.79 15.16 -1.50
N LEU A 451 -19.33 14.57 -2.60
CA LEU A 451 -18.43 15.24 -3.55
C LEU A 451 -19.05 16.51 -4.16
N GLN A 452 -20.38 16.51 -4.44
CA GLN A 452 -21.07 17.70 -4.93
C GLN A 452 -21.16 18.82 -3.86
N SER A 453 -21.16 18.46 -2.58
CA SER A 453 -21.24 19.42 -1.47
C SER A 453 -19.86 19.96 -1.03
N GLU A 454 -18.75 19.38 -1.50
CA GLU A 454 -17.40 19.77 -1.11
C GLU A 454 -16.79 20.77 -2.08
N SER A 455 -15.95 21.66 -1.55
CA SER A 455 -15.22 22.64 -2.36
C SER A 455 -14.04 21.97 -3.07
N TYR A 456 -14.04 22.07 -4.38
CA TYR A 456 -12.93 21.70 -5.23
C TYR A 456 -12.71 22.75 -6.32
N SER A 457 -11.46 23.11 -6.53
CA SER A 457 -11.01 23.89 -7.68
C SER A 457 -9.59 23.46 -8.06
N ASP A 458 -9.15 23.84 -9.23
CA ASP A 458 -7.75 23.58 -9.67
C ASP A 458 -6.69 24.16 -8.73
N THR A 459 -7.07 25.06 -7.85
CA THR A 459 -6.16 25.75 -6.94
C THR A 459 -6.37 25.40 -5.48
N SER A 460 -7.49 24.73 -5.11
CA SER A 460 -7.81 24.39 -3.71
C SER A 460 -8.81 23.24 -3.61
N TYR A 461 -8.69 22.43 -2.56
CA TYR A 461 -9.65 21.37 -2.21
C TYR A 461 -9.68 21.16 -0.69
N THR A 462 -10.72 20.49 -0.20
CA THR A 462 -10.84 20.11 1.21
C THR A 462 -10.37 18.66 1.44
N LYS A 463 -9.95 18.32 2.66
CA LYS A 463 -9.63 16.92 3.01
C LYS A 463 -10.82 15.98 2.83
N PRO A 464 -12.07 16.33 3.23
CA PRO A 464 -13.24 15.52 2.91
C PRO A 464 -13.41 15.26 1.41
N TYR A 465 -13.16 16.24 0.53
CA TYR A 465 -13.19 16.03 -0.92
C TYR A 465 -12.16 14.97 -1.35
N GLN A 466 -10.91 15.08 -0.91
CA GLN A 466 -9.85 14.10 -1.22
C GLN A 466 -10.26 12.68 -0.80
N HIS A 467 -10.74 12.52 0.44
CA HIS A 467 -11.12 11.20 0.96
C HIS A 467 -12.38 10.66 0.25
N ALA A 468 -13.35 11.51 -0.05
CA ALA A 468 -14.55 11.12 -0.79
C ALA A 468 -14.21 10.68 -2.23
N LEU A 469 -13.28 11.38 -2.90
CA LEU A 469 -12.84 10.99 -4.24
C LEU A 469 -12.14 9.63 -4.24
N LEU A 470 -11.21 9.40 -3.30
CA LEU A 470 -10.55 8.11 -3.16
C LEU A 470 -11.54 7.00 -2.79
N ALA A 471 -12.50 7.27 -1.90
CA ALA A 471 -13.58 6.34 -1.57
C ALA A 471 -14.43 5.99 -2.80
N LYS A 472 -14.81 6.98 -3.61
CA LYS A 472 -15.51 6.76 -4.89
C LYS A 472 -14.75 5.81 -5.79
N LEU A 473 -13.44 6.02 -5.98
CA LEU A 473 -12.60 5.21 -6.84
C LEU A 473 -12.52 3.75 -6.35
N ILE A 474 -12.37 3.53 -5.04
CA ILE A 474 -12.33 2.20 -4.42
C ILE A 474 -13.68 1.48 -4.58
N ILE A 475 -14.79 2.18 -4.26
CA ILE A 475 -16.14 1.61 -4.37
C ILE A 475 -16.45 1.27 -5.83
N THR A 476 -16.09 2.14 -6.76
CA THR A 476 -16.29 1.90 -8.21
C THR A 476 -15.52 0.66 -8.66
N ALA A 477 -14.23 0.52 -8.33
CA ALA A 477 -13.46 -0.68 -8.65
C ALA A 477 -14.10 -1.94 -8.03
N SER A 478 -14.55 -1.85 -6.77
CA SER A 478 -15.19 -2.96 -6.06
C SER A 478 -16.52 -3.39 -6.70
N LEU A 479 -17.32 -2.46 -7.22
CA LEU A 479 -18.56 -2.77 -7.95
C LEU A 479 -18.30 -3.47 -9.27
N HIS A 480 -17.22 -3.10 -9.94
CA HIS A 480 -16.89 -3.62 -11.27
C HIS A 480 -16.16 -4.98 -11.23
N ARG A 481 -15.63 -5.40 -10.07
CA ARG A 481 -15.18 -6.78 -9.86
C ARG A 481 -16.30 -7.60 -9.27
N SER A 482 -16.96 -8.39 -10.10
CA SER A 482 -18.11 -9.20 -9.69
C SER A 482 -17.74 -10.50 -8.99
N GLU A 483 -16.49 -10.95 -9.13
CA GLU A 483 -16.01 -12.20 -8.52
C GLU A 483 -15.16 -11.93 -7.28
N SER A 484 -15.33 -12.77 -6.25
CA SER A 484 -14.46 -12.77 -5.09
C SER A 484 -13.06 -13.27 -5.47
N LEU A 485 -12.04 -12.49 -5.13
CA LEU A 485 -10.64 -12.81 -5.40
C LEU A 485 -9.75 -12.22 -4.30
N GLY A 486 -8.99 -13.04 -3.60
CA GLY A 486 -8.07 -12.60 -2.55
C GLY A 486 -8.75 -11.73 -1.48
N SER A 487 -8.28 -10.50 -1.33
CA SER A 487 -8.81 -9.53 -0.37
C SER A 487 -10.14 -8.88 -0.79
N HIS A 488 -10.52 -8.97 -2.06
CA HIS A 488 -11.86 -8.58 -2.51
C HIS A 488 -12.82 -9.76 -2.35
N PHE A 489 -13.69 -9.68 -1.35
CA PHE A 489 -14.73 -10.69 -1.13
C PHE A 489 -16.10 -10.03 -1.25
N ILE A 490 -16.89 -10.46 -2.25
CA ILE A 490 -18.23 -9.99 -2.51
C ILE A 490 -19.23 -11.14 -2.32
N THR A 491 -20.28 -10.91 -1.56
CA THR A 491 -21.35 -11.91 -1.39
C THR A 491 -22.15 -12.02 -2.68
N PRO A 492 -22.40 -13.26 -3.16
CA PRO A 492 -23.25 -13.46 -4.33
C PRO A 492 -24.66 -12.94 -4.06
N THR A 493 -25.25 -12.27 -5.03
CA THR A 493 -26.70 -11.98 -5.03
C THR A 493 -27.46 -13.20 -5.53
N LEU A 494 -28.75 -13.32 -5.20
CA LEU A 494 -29.61 -14.42 -5.66
C LEU A 494 -29.68 -14.54 -7.20
N THR A 495 -29.36 -13.47 -7.90
CA THR A 495 -29.37 -13.38 -9.37
C THR A 495 -28.01 -13.64 -10.02
N ASP A 496 -26.94 -13.70 -9.25
CA ASP A 496 -25.60 -13.92 -9.80
C ASP A 496 -25.46 -15.40 -10.21
N LYS A 497 -25.25 -15.63 -11.49
CA LYS A 497 -24.76 -16.94 -11.96
C LYS A 497 -23.35 -17.12 -11.40
N ILE A 498 -23.06 -18.26 -10.77
CA ILE A 498 -21.69 -18.63 -10.37
C ILE A 498 -20.86 -18.61 -11.65
N PRO A 499 -19.87 -17.71 -11.79
CA PRO A 499 -19.06 -17.67 -12.99
C PRO A 499 -18.29 -18.99 -13.13
N GLU A 500 -18.36 -19.64 -14.29
CA GLU A 500 -17.28 -20.56 -14.69
C GLU A 500 -15.96 -19.76 -14.58
N LYS A 501 -14.88 -20.42 -14.11
CA LYS A 501 -13.55 -19.78 -13.87
C LYS A 501 -13.27 -18.73 -14.95
N SER A 502 -13.43 -17.46 -14.60
CA SER A 502 -13.08 -16.37 -15.50
C SER A 502 -11.54 -16.21 -15.55
N ASN A 503 -11.00 -15.91 -16.71
CA ASN A 503 -9.61 -15.49 -16.82
C ASN A 503 -9.38 -14.25 -15.95
N PRO A 504 -8.23 -14.09 -15.29
CA PRO A 504 -7.92 -12.91 -14.53
C PRO A 504 -8.03 -11.67 -15.44
N TYR A 505 -8.61 -10.60 -14.92
CA TYR A 505 -8.69 -9.31 -15.60
C TYR A 505 -8.33 -8.19 -14.63
N TRP A 506 -7.80 -7.09 -15.16
CA TRP A 506 -7.38 -5.92 -14.40
C TRP A 506 -8.31 -4.74 -14.68
N ILE A 507 -8.55 -3.93 -13.65
CA ILE A 507 -9.43 -2.76 -13.72
C ILE A 507 -8.58 -1.50 -13.57
N THR A 508 -8.61 -0.61 -14.57
CA THR A 508 -7.94 0.69 -14.48
C THR A 508 -8.92 1.85 -14.47
N GLN A 509 -8.57 2.89 -13.75
CA GLN A 509 -9.32 4.15 -13.65
C GLN A 509 -8.38 5.31 -13.93
N ARG A 510 -8.86 6.31 -14.66
CA ARG A 510 -8.13 7.53 -14.96
C ARG A 510 -9.06 8.72 -14.93
N LYS A 511 -8.54 9.91 -14.53
CA LYS A 511 -9.29 11.16 -14.53
C LYS A 511 -9.85 11.44 -15.93
N ASP A 512 -11.13 11.81 -16.00
CA ASP A 512 -11.84 12.16 -17.22
C ASP A 512 -11.85 11.04 -18.30
N LYS A 513 -11.67 9.79 -17.88
CA LYS A 513 -11.75 8.60 -18.72
C LYS A 513 -12.73 7.59 -18.15
N ASN A 514 -13.31 6.80 -19.03
CA ASN A 514 -14.10 5.65 -18.62
C ASN A 514 -13.20 4.60 -17.93
N LEU A 515 -13.82 3.78 -17.09
CA LEU A 515 -13.18 2.64 -16.48
C LEU A 515 -12.86 1.59 -17.56
N CYS A 516 -11.65 1.01 -17.51
CA CYS A 516 -11.20 0.05 -18.50
C CYS A 516 -10.92 -1.32 -17.88
N TYR A 517 -11.24 -2.39 -18.63
CA TYR A 517 -10.90 -3.78 -18.30
C TYR A 517 -9.78 -4.27 -19.22
N HIS A 518 -8.87 -5.07 -18.67
CA HIS A 518 -7.73 -5.60 -19.39
C HIS A 518 -7.58 -7.11 -19.13
N ASP A 519 -7.44 -7.90 -20.18
CA ASP A 519 -7.21 -9.36 -20.07
C ASP A 519 -5.72 -9.72 -19.78
N SER A 520 -4.83 -8.72 -19.81
CA SER A 520 -3.44 -8.81 -19.39
C SER A 520 -3.06 -7.58 -18.59
N PHE A 521 -1.98 -7.67 -17.79
CA PHE A 521 -1.52 -6.51 -17.02
C PHE A 521 -1.22 -5.34 -17.96
N PRO A 522 -1.87 -4.15 -17.75
CA PRO A 522 -1.82 -3.06 -18.71
C PRO A 522 -0.45 -2.39 -18.75
N SER A 523 -0.08 -1.86 -19.94
CA SER A 523 1.13 -1.06 -20.12
C SER A 523 0.92 0.39 -19.67
N THR A 524 1.98 1.04 -19.20
CA THR A 524 2.00 2.49 -18.96
C THR A 524 2.10 3.31 -20.27
N SER A 525 2.36 2.68 -21.42
CA SER A 525 2.43 3.38 -22.70
C SER A 525 1.05 3.85 -23.17
N LEU A 526 0.96 5.11 -23.62
CA LEU A 526 -0.29 5.79 -24.00
C LEU A 526 -0.87 5.39 -25.37
N SER A 527 -0.28 4.41 -26.05
CA SER A 527 -0.69 4.04 -27.40
C SER A 527 -1.76 2.98 -27.39
N THR A 528 -3.05 3.37 -27.31
CA THR A 528 -4.15 2.71 -28.05
C THR A 528 -5.42 3.55 -27.96
N PRO A 529 -6.18 3.78 -29.04
CA PRO A 529 -7.50 4.39 -28.98
C PRO A 529 -8.48 3.41 -28.35
N VAL A 530 -9.18 3.91 -27.37
CA VAL A 530 -10.23 3.20 -26.63
C VAL A 530 -11.50 3.26 -27.44
N VAL A 531 -12.11 2.12 -27.74
CA VAL A 531 -13.46 2.05 -28.31
C VAL A 531 -14.47 2.10 -27.15
N SER A 532 -15.21 3.19 -27.02
CA SER A 532 -16.32 3.30 -26.07
C SER A 532 -17.55 2.51 -26.59
N LYS A 533 -18.13 1.66 -25.75
CA LYS A 533 -19.47 1.10 -25.92
C LYS A 533 -20.38 1.65 -24.82
N SER A 534 -21.65 1.93 -25.18
CA SER A 534 -22.67 2.49 -24.30
C SER A 534 -23.05 1.52 -23.15
N ASP A 535 -23.51 2.08 -22.02
CA ASP A 535 -23.81 1.40 -20.75
C ASP A 535 -24.75 0.18 -20.79
N ASP A 536 -25.45 -0.05 -21.92
CA ASP A 536 -26.45 -1.13 -22.06
C ASP A 536 -25.85 -2.52 -22.39
N VAL A 537 -24.52 -2.65 -22.54
CA VAL A 537 -23.84 -3.87 -23.04
C VAL A 537 -23.16 -4.71 -21.92
N ILE A 538 -23.25 -4.33 -20.66
CA ILE A 538 -22.52 -4.99 -19.56
C ILE A 538 -22.87 -6.48 -19.41
N VAL A 539 -24.04 -6.93 -19.85
CA VAL A 539 -24.51 -8.30 -19.63
C VAL A 539 -24.21 -9.25 -20.80
N SER A 540 -24.04 -8.75 -22.04
CA SER A 540 -23.93 -9.60 -23.24
C SER A 540 -22.51 -9.78 -23.81
N ALA A 541 -21.52 -8.97 -23.40
CA ALA A 541 -20.18 -8.95 -24.00
C ALA A 541 -19.23 -10.06 -23.50
N ARG A 542 -19.66 -10.88 -22.52
CA ARG A 542 -18.81 -11.95 -21.93
C ARG A 542 -18.76 -13.25 -22.74
N SER A 543 -19.59 -13.45 -23.75
CA SER A 543 -19.71 -14.73 -24.47
C SER A 543 -18.90 -14.84 -25.78
N SER A 544 -18.21 -13.80 -26.24
CA SER A 544 -17.56 -13.80 -27.57
C SER A 544 -16.13 -13.26 -27.63
N ARG A 545 -15.33 -13.40 -26.55
CA ARG A 545 -13.96 -12.86 -26.54
C ARG A 545 -12.91 -13.91 -26.84
N ASN A 546 -12.42 -13.89 -28.03
CA ASN A 546 -11.13 -14.43 -28.44
C ASN A 546 -10.23 -13.27 -28.87
N LYS A 547 -9.07 -13.13 -28.22
CA LYS A 547 -7.89 -12.30 -28.53
C LYS A 547 -7.93 -10.80 -28.19
N GLY A 548 -7.22 -10.44 -27.13
CA GLY A 548 -6.27 -9.31 -27.03
C GLY A 548 -6.80 -7.88 -27.13
N GLU A 549 -8.10 -7.59 -26.95
CA GLU A 549 -8.62 -6.23 -27.05
C GLU A 549 -8.92 -5.60 -25.68
N THR A 550 -8.49 -4.36 -25.51
CA THR A 550 -8.80 -3.52 -24.33
C THR A 550 -10.19 -2.93 -24.50
N ASN A 551 -11.11 -3.20 -23.56
CA ASN A 551 -12.43 -2.60 -23.56
C ASN A 551 -12.52 -1.52 -22.48
N CYS A 552 -12.99 -0.33 -22.87
CA CYS A 552 -13.27 0.78 -21.97
C CYS A 552 -14.78 1.08 -21.95
N LEU A 553 -15.30 1.26 -20.78
CA LEU A 553 -16.68 1.66 -20.50
C LEU A 553 -16.73 3.09 -19.96
#